data_0eaf217cf293c389cf38e0d5115163ff
#
_entry.id   0eaf217cf293c389cf38e0d5115163ff
#
_cell.length_a   1.000
_cell.length_b   1.000
_cell.length_c   1.000
_cell.angle_alpha   90.00
_cell.angle_beta   90.00
_cell.angle_gamma   90.00
#
_symmetry.space_group_name_H-M   'P 1'
#
loop_
_entity.id
_entity.type
_entity.pdbx_description
1 polymer ?
#
loop_
_entity_poly.entity_id
_entity_poly.type
_entity_poly.pdbx_seq_one_letter_code
_entity_poly.pdbx_strand_id
1 'polypeptide(L)'
;MIGGAIAAVFIGLFFSGILDTEQKLDSSKIVISPFKSLSETKKEKLLALGISQDLGSKLTKSSNSLNILNLTKAPKDLMDVSKSTNASYLVDGNIMQIDNMLRVKVDLIDGKNISNIWSETYDRDLTGKNIFKLQDEIIKQIINELVGAGAVLSKDINKKIASSSTDDISCLLYTSP
;
A
#
# COMPACT_ATOMS: atom_id res chain seq x y z
N MET A 1 3.21 59.32 34.71
CA MET A 1 3.09 58.92 33.31
C MET A 1 3.94 57.71 33.06
N ILE A 2 3.45 56.55 33.34
CA ILE A 2 4.06 55.26 33.02
C ILE A 2 2.90 54.31 32.74
N GLY A 3 2.54 54.11 31.53
CA GLY A 3 1.46 53.22 31.10
C GLY A 3 1.47 53.04 29.62
N GLY A 4 2.12 52.03 29.08
CA GLY A 4 2.03 51.82 27.66
C GLY A 4 3.06 50.86 27.03
N ALA A 5 3.46 49.80 27.71
CA ALA A 5 4.42 48.88 27.11
C ALA A 5 4.20 47.36 27.44
N ILE A 6 3.01 46.96 27.82
CA ILE A 6 2.77 45.54 28.18
C ILE A 6 1.76 44.82 27.27
N ALA A 7 1.13 45.55 26.32
CA ALA A 7 0.09 44.94 25.46
C ALA A 7 0.64 44.31 24.14
N ALA A 8 1.90 44.46 23.81
CA ALA A 8 2.43 44.00 22.50
C ALA A 8 3.11 42.63 22.54
N VAL A 9 3.33 42.04 23.74
CA VAL A 9 4.07 40.78 23.87
C VAL A 9 3.17 39.54 23.84
N PHE A 10 1.85 39.69 24.11
CA PHE A 10 0.92 38.56 24.15
C PHE A 10 0.32 38.16 22.80
N ILE A 11 0.46 38.96 21.73
CA ILE A 11 -0.07 38.60 20.40
C ILE A 11 0.93 37.77 19.59
N GLY A 12 2.23 37.84 19.92
CA GLY A 12 3.28 37.09 19.23
C GLY A 12 3.35 35.58 19.58
N LEU A 13 2.79 35.14 20.72
CA LEU A 13 2.88 33.74 21.15
C LEU A 13 1.69 32.88 20.72
N PHE A 14 0.62 33.49 20.24
CA PHE A 14 -0.56 32.74 19.75
C PHE A 14 -0.49 32.37 18.26
N PHE A 15 0.45 32.94 17.51
CA PHE A 15 0.59 32.67 16.06
C PHE A 15 1.64 31.60 15.71
N SER A 16 2.42 31.12 16.70
CA SER A 16 3.45 30.08 16.46
C SER A 16 2.94 28.66 16.59
N GLY A 17 1.66 28.45 16.91
CA GLY A 17 1.09 27.12 17.15
C GLY A 17 0.17 26.58 16.05
N ILE A 18 -0.03 27.30 14.93
CA ILE A 18 -1.05 26.93 13.93
C ILE A 18 -0.45 26.47 12.60
N LEU A 19 0.88 26.41 12.46
CA LEU A 19 1.53 26.06 11.20
C LEU A 19 2.48 24.87 11.35
N ASP A 20 2.05 23.78 11.94
CA ASP A 20 2.71 22.49 11.77
C ASP A 20 1.70 21.34 11.89
N THR A 21 0.64 21.42 11.09
CA THR A 21 -0.02 20.19 10.65
C THR A 21 0.39 19.95 9.21
N GLU A 22 1.68 19.86 8.92
CA GLU A 22 2.10 18.88 7.95
C GLU A 22 1.61 17.54 8.51
N GLN A 23 0.42 17.14 8.10
CA GLN A 23 0.05 15.74 8.11
C GLN A 23 1.15 15.05 7.30
N LYS A 24 2.20 14.66 8.01
CA LYS A 24 3.13 13.64 7.56
C LYS A 24 2.23 12.49 7.15
N LEU A 25 1.98 12.40 5.85
CA LEU A 25 1.42 11.22 5.23
C LEU A 25 2.39 10.12 5.63
N ASP A 26 2.08 9.46 6.74
CA ASP A 26 2.94 8.45 7.33
C ASP A 26 3.12 7.45 6.21
N SER A 27 4.35 7.31 5.74
CA SER A 27 4.68 6.60 4.51
C SER A 27 4.02 5.24 4.60
N SER A 28 2.92 5.06 3.84
CA SER A 28 2.10 3.87 3.93
C SER A 28 2.97 2.64 3.74
N LYS A 29 3.11 1.84 4.79
CA LYS A 29 3.92 0.62 4.74
C LYS A 29 3.15 -0.44 3.98
N ILE A 30 3.73 -0.93 2.90
CA ILE A 30 3.21 -2.01 2.09
C ILE A 30 4.09 -3.24 2.33
N VAL A 31 3.48 -4.32 2.78
CA VAL A 31 4.14 -5.60 2.94
C VAL A 31 3.77 -6.50 1.77
N ILE A 32 4.77 -7.06 1.09
CA ILE A 32 4.57 -7.98 -0.02
C ILE A 32 4.89 -9.39 0.44
N SER A 33 3.88 -10.26 0.38
CA SER A 33 4.03 -11.69 0.63
C SER A 33 4.69 -12.38 -0.57
N PRO A 34 5.52 -13.40 -0.35
CA PRO A 34 5.89 -14.31 -1.42
C PRO A 34 4.63 -14.92 -2.04
N PHE A 35 4.47 -14.79 -3.36
CA PHE A 35 3.33 -15.36 -4.05
C PHE A 35 3.35 -16.87 -3.94
N LYS A 36 2.19 -17.49 -3.86
CA LYS A 36 2.03 -18.93 -3.72
C LYS A 36 1.90 -19.56 -5.10
N SER A 37 2.61 -20.64 -5.36
CA SER A 37 2.29 -21.51 -6.48
C SER A 37 1.17 -22.46 -6.06
N LEU A 38 0.14 -22.58 -6.89
CA LEU A 38 -0.92 -23.58 -6.71
C LEU A 38 -0.51 -24.97 -7.22
N SER A 39 0.66 -25.07 -7.84
CA SER A 39 1.29 -26.29 -8.30
C SER A 39 2.46 -26.70 -7.41
N GLU A 40 2.72 -27.98 -7.33
CA GLU A 40 3.86 -28.52 -6.60
C GLU A 40 5.19 -28.44 -7.33
N THR A 41 5.20 -27.96 -8.59
CA THR A 41 6.41 -27.92 -9.40
C THR A 41 7.40 -26.88 -8.89
N LYS A 42 8.68 -27.23 -8.80
CA LYS A 42 9.75 -26.33 -8.39
C LYS A 42 9.83 -25.08 -9.28
N LYS A 43 9.59 -25.26 -10.59
CA LYS A 43 9.63 -24.16 -11.58
C LYS A 43 8.61 -23.08 -11.25
N GLU A 44 7.35 -23.46 -10.99
CA GLU A 44 6.29 -22.51 -10.66
C GLU A 44 6.51 -21.85 -9.30
N LYS A 45 7.00 -22.60 -8.31
CA LYS A 45 7.36 -22.04 -6.99
C LYS A 45 8.44 -20.98 -7.12
N LEU A 46 9.45 -21.21 -7.96
CA LEU A 46 10.50 -20.21 -8.24
C LEU A 46 9.96 -19.00 -9.01
N LEU A 47 9.07 -19.22 -9.96
CA LEU A 47 8.41 -18.13 -10.70
C LEU A 47 7.55 -17.26 -9.77
N ALA A 48 6.77 -17.87 -8.90
CA ALA A 48 5.95 -17.18 -7.92
C ALA A 48 6.79 -16.30 -6.98
N LEU A 49 7.88 -16.85 -6.47
CA LEU A 49 8.83 -16.12 -5.64
C LEU A 49 9.50 -14.97 -6.41
N GLY A 50 9.94 -15.22 -7.65
CA GLY A 50 10.55 -14.23 -8.51
C GLY A 50 9.64 -13.04 -8.78
N ILE A 51 8.39 -13.29 -9.17
CA ILE A 51 7.40 -12.22 -9.43
C ILE A 51 7.18 -11.37 -8.18
N SER A 52 6.98 -11.96 -7.00
CA SER A 52 6.75 -11.19 -5.77
C SER A 52 7.96 -10.35 -5.35
N GLN A 53 9.18 -10.88 -5.46
CA GLN A 53 10.41 -10.15 -5.14
C GLN A 53 10.69 -9.01 -6.12
N ASP A 54 10.52 -9.25 -7.42
CA ASP A 54 10.71 -8.24 -8.45
C ASP A 54 9.64 -7.14 -8.36
N LEU A 55 8.39 -7.51 -8.04
CA LEU A 55 7.33 -6.55 -7.78
C LEU A 55 7.74 -5.58 -6.67
N GLY A 56 8.19 -6.08 -5.53
CA GLY A 56 8.62 -5.25 -4.42
C GLY A 56 9.82 -4.36 -4.77
N SER A 57 10.80 -4.92 -5.47
CA SER A 57 11.98 -4.17 -5.90
C SER A 57 11.64 -3.03 -6.87
N LYS A 58 10.73 -3.28 -7.81
CA LYS A 58 10.28 -2.28 -8.78
C LYS A 58 9.33 -1.26 -8.15
N LEU A 59 8.48 -1.68 -7.23
CA LEU A 59 7.57 -0.80 -6.50
C LEU A 59 8.35 0.21 -5.64
N THR A 60 9.41 -0.25 -4.96
CA THR A 60 10.34 0.62 -4.22
C THR A 60 10.96 1.70 -5.11
N LYS A 61 11.28 1.37 -6.35
CA LYS A 61 11.85 2.32 -7.32
C LYS A 61 10.82 3.27 -7.93
N SER A 62 9.55 2.86 -7.96
CA SER A 62 8.47 3.61 -8.60
C SER A 62 7.87 4.67 -7.69
N SER A 63 8.10 4.61 -6.39
CA SER A 63 7.55 5.57 -5.43
C SER A 63 8.49 5.76 -4.23
N ASN A 64 8.95 7.00 -4.06
CA ASN A 64 9.79 7.38 -2.92
C ASN A 64 8.98 7.60 -1.62
N SER A 65 7.66 7.67 -1.72
CA SER A 65 6.75 7.91 -0.58
C SER A 65 6.23 6.62 0.07
N LEU A 66 6.50 5.46 -0.52
CA LEU A 66 6.05 4.17 -0.01
C LEU A 66 7.18 3.44 0.72
N ASN A 67 6.86 2.89 1.88
CA ASN A 67 7.75 2.00 2.62
C ASN A 67 7.42 0.55 2.25
N ILE A 68 8.26 -0.08 1.42
CA ILE A 68 8.02 -1.44 0.92
C ILE A 68 8.83 -2.45 1.74
N LEU A 69 8.17 -3.46 2.27
CA LEU A 69 8.76 -4.59 2.97
C LEU A 69 8.45 -5.90 2.22
N ASN A 70 9.47 -6.54 1.68
CA ASN A 70 9.34 -7.87 1.09
C ASN A 70 9.55 -8.95 2.13
N LEU A 71 8.58 -9.84 2.30
CA LEU A 71 8.75 -11.02 3.14
C LEU A 71 9.55 -12.09 2.39
N THR A 72 10.39 -12.81 3.13
CA THR A 72 11.18 -13.94 2.59
C THR A 72 10.44 -15.27 2.66
N LYS A 73 9.41 -15.35 3.53
CA LYS A 73 8.59 -16.55 3.73
C LYS A 73 7.12 -16.17 3.70
N ALA A 74 6.32 -17.03 3.09
CA ALA A 74 4.87 -16.86 3.10
C ALA A 74 4.35 -16.94 4.55
N PRO A 75 3.55 -15.96 5.00
CA PRO A 75 3.00 -15.95 6.33
C PRO A 75 1.94 -17.04 6.51
N LYS A 76 1.78 -17.51 7.75
CA LYS A 76 0.68 -18.39 8.10
C LYS A 76 -0.63 -17.60 8.28
N ASP A 77 -0.52 -16.39 8.80
CA ASP A 77 -1.62 -15.48 9.04
C ASP A 77 -1.25 -14.05 8.61
N LEU A 78 -2.08 -13.43 7.81
CA LEU A 78 -1.89 -12.06 7.33
C LEU A 78 -2.12 -11.02 8.44
N MET A 79 -3.02 -11.29 9.38
CA MET A 79 -3.29 -10.41 10.52
C MET A 79 -2.07 -10.31 11.43
N ASP A 80 -1.41 -11.42 11.71
CA ASP A 80 -0.18 -11.44 12.52
C ASP A 80 0.94 -10.65 11.85
N VAL A 81 1.10 -10.81 10.54
CA VAL A 81 2.08 -10.04 9.78
C VAL A 81 1.73 -8.56 9.80
N SER A 82 0.49 -8.21 9.55
CA SER A 82 0.08 -6.81 9.56
C SER A 82 0.37 -6.14 10.90
N LYS A 83 -0.01 -6.78 12.01
CA LYS A 83 0.26 -6.26 13.36
C LYS A 83 1.76 -6.15 13.67
N SER A 84 2.52 -7.19 13.40
CA SER A 84 3.96 -7.23 13.72
C SER A 84 4.79 -6.25 12.88
N THR A 85 4.37 -5.95 11.66
CA THR A 85 5.05 -5.01 10.76
C THR A 85 4.47 -3.62 10.77
N ASN A 86 3.32 -3.41 11.40
CA ASN A 86 2.49 -2.20 11.31
C ASN A 86 2.20 -1.84 9.84
N ALA A 87 1.75 -2.84 9.08
CA ALA A 87 1.46 -2.67 7.66
C ALA A 87 0.17 -1.88 7.44
N SER A 88 0.22 -0.86 6.59
CA SER A 88 -1.00 -0.18 6.10
C SER A 88 -1.70 -1.03 5.05
N TYR A 89 -0.92 -1.74 4.24
CA TYR A 89 -1.39 -2.60 3.17
C TYR A 89 -0.55 -3.86 3.07
N LEU A 90 -1.19 -4.92 2.60
CA LEU A 90 -0.56 -6.18 2.25
C LEU A 90 -0.83 -6.48 0.77
N VAL A 91 0.20 -6.92 0.07
CA VAL A 91 0.07 -7.48 -1.29
C VAL A 91 0.31 -8.97 -1.19
N ASP A 92 -0.71 -9.76 -1.51
CA ASP A 92 -0.62 -11.22 -1.59
C ASP A 92 -0.97 -11.67 -3.01
N GLY A 93 -0.62 -12.90 -3.38
CA GLY A 93 -0.94 -13.40 -4.69
C GLY A 93 -0.67 -14.87 -4.85
N ASN A 94 -1.19 -15.41 -5.94
CA ASN A 94 -0.94 -16.78 -6.33
C ASN A 94 -0.71 -16.90 -7.82
N ILE A 95 -0.03 -17.99 -8.18
CA ILE A 95 0.30 -18.34 -9.56
C ILE A 95 -0.17 -19.74 -9.84
N MET A 96 -0.73 -19.93 -11.02
CA MET A 96 -1.11 -21.21 -11.55
C MET A 96 -0.72 -21.30 -13.02
N GLN A 97 -0.09 -22.38 -13.41
CA GLN A 97 0.16 -22.69 -14.82
C GLN A 97 -0.65 -23.93 -15.20
N ILE A 98 -1.45 -23.82 -16.26
CA ILE A 98 -2.17 -24.94 -16.88
C ILE A 98 -1.77 -24.94 -18.36
N ASP A 99 -1.16 -26.01 -18.79
CA ASP A 99 -0.59 -26.12 -20.15
C ASP A 99 0.33 -24.93 -20.46
N ASN A 100 -0.03 -24.15 -21.48
CA ASN A 100 0.67 -22.94 -21.89
C ASN A 100 0.09 -21.65 -21.31
N MET A 101 -0.89 -21.70 -20.43
CA MET A 101 -1.49 -20.53 -19.81
C MET A 101 -0.92 -20.31 -18.41
N LEU A 102 -0.36 -19.13 -18.19
CA LEU A 102 0.06 -18.63 -16.88
C LEU A 102 -1.02 -17.69 -16.36
N ARG A 103 -1.55 -17.97 -15.17
CA ARG A 103 -2.46 -17.10 -14.43
C ARG A 103 -1.77 -16.59 -13.18
N VAL A 104 -1.75 -15.28 -13.03
CA VAL A 104 -1.25 -14.59 -11.83
C VAL A 104 -2.40 -13.80 -11.22
N LYS A 105 -2.81 -14.13 -10.01
CA LYS A 105 -3.77 -13.37 -9.23
C LYS A 105 -3.03 -12.54 -8.20
N VAL A 106 -3.42 -11.27 -8.05
CA VAL A 106 -2.84 -10.35 -7.07
C VAL A 106 -3.96 -9.67 -6.30
N ASP A 107 -3.81 -9.61 -4.99
CA ASP A 107 -4.75 -8.99 -4.07
C ASP A 107 -4.04 -7.87 -3.29
N LEU A 108 -4.67 -6.69 -3.20
CA LEU A 108 -4.31 -5.62 -2.28
C LEU A 108 -5.27 -5.66 -1.10
N ILE A 109 -4.72 -5.77 0.09
CA ILE A 109 -5.45 -6.04 1.32
C ILE A 109 -5.20 -4.89 2.31
N ASP A 110 -6.25 -4.40 2.96
CA ASP A 110 -6.16 -3.44 4.06
C ASP A 110 -5.47 -4.09 5.27
N GLY A 111 -4.41 -3.47 5.77
CA GLY A 111 -3.65 -4.03 6.90
C GLY A 111 -4.38 -4.00 8.23
N LYS A 112 -5.38 -3.13 8.43
CA LYS A 112 -6.09 -3.02 9.70
C LYS A 112 -7.13 -4.12 9.90
N ASN A 113 -7.93 -4.38 8.88
CA ASN A 113 -9.10 -5.27 8.96
C ASN A 113 -9.00 -6.52 8.07
N ILE A 114 -7.89 -6.64 7.35
CA ILE A 114 -7.62 -7.75 6.40
C ILE A 114 -8.73 -7.89 5.35
N SER A 115 -9.32 -6.77 4.95
CA SER A 115 -10.30 -6.73 3.88
C SER A 115 -9.63 -6.51 2.52
N ASN A 116 -10.17 -7.14 1.50
CA ASN A 116 -9.67 -6.98 0.15
C ASN A 116 -10.11 -5.62 -0.42
N ILE A 117 -9.14 -4.78 -0.81
CA ILE A 117 -9.37 -3.46 -1.44
C ILE A 117 -9.46 -3.59 -2.94
N TRP A 118 -8.63 -4.49 -3.50
CA TRP A 118 -8.53 -4.69 -4.93
C TRP A 118 -7.99 -6.09 -5.22
N SER A 119 -8.45 -6.65 -6.32
CA SER A 119 -8.02 -7.96 -6.81
C SER A 119 -8.02 -7.95 -8.33
N GLU A 120 -6.95 -8.42 -8.94
CA GLU A 120 -6.83 -8.52 -10.40
C GLU A 120 -6.19 -9.85 -10.79
N THR A 121 -6.54 -10.31 -11.99
CA THR A 121 -6.04 -11.56 -12.55
C THR A 121 -5.43 -11.31 -13.93
N TYR A 122 -4.19 -11.75 -14.11
CA TYR A 122 -3.41 -11.60 -15.33
C TYR A 122 -3.22 -12.96 -15.98
N ASP A 123 -3.85 -13.17 -17.12
CA ASP A 123 -3.69 -14.38 -17.92
C ASP A 123 -2.70 -14.13 -19.07
N ARG A 124 -1.75 -15.04 -19.24
CA ARG A 124 -0.71 -14.95 -20.28
C ARG A 124 -0.49 -16.29 -20.97
N ASP A 125 -0.48 -16.26 -22.28
CA ASP A 125 -0.07 -17.39 -23.11
C ASP A 125 1.46 -17.45 -23.14
N LEU A 126 2.04 -18.60 -22.76
CA LEU A 126 3.47 -18.87 -22.73
C LEU A 126 4.02 -19.37 -24.07
N THR A 127 3.16 -19.65 -25.06
CA THR A 127 3.55 -20.25 -26.33
C THR A 127 4.56 -19.36 -27.05
N GLY A 128 5.78 -19.87 -27.27
CA GLY A 128 6.84 -19.16 -27.99
C GLY A 128 7.35 -17.88 -27.32
N LYS A 129 6.95 -17.60 -26.09
CA LYS A 129 7.30 -16.36 -25.38
C LYS A 129 8.38 -16.57 -24.34
N ASN A 130 9.15 -15.50 -24.12
CA ASN A 130 10.14 -15.47 -23.06
C ASN A 130 9.44 -15.18 -21.71
N ILE A 131 9.53 -16.12 -20.78
CA ILE A 131 8.90 -16.04 -19.47
C ILE A 131 9.29 -14.76 -18.69
N PHE A 132 10.54 -14.31 -18.82
CA PHE A 132 10.99 -13.09 -18.13
C PHE A 132 10.35 -11.82 -18.68
N LYS A 133 10.12 -11.75 -20.02
CA LYS A 133 9.37 -10.63 -20.60
C LYS A 133 7.92 -10.59 -20.11
N LEU A 134 7.28 -11.75 -20.06
CA LEU A 134 5.91 -11.84 -19.53
C LEU A 134 5.84 -11.45 -18.04
N GLN A 135 6.81 -11.87 -17.24
CA GLN A 135 6.94 -11.47 -15.85
C GLN A 135 7.07 -9.95 -15.74
N ASP A 136 7.94 -9.31 -16.51
CA ASP A 136 8.13 -7.87 -16.53
C ASP A 136 6.85 -7.11 -16.93
N GLU A 137 6.13 -7.61 -17.94
CA GLU A 137 4.85 -7.04 -18.39
C GLU A 137 3.79 -7.10 -17.29
N ILE A 138 3.63 -8.25 -16.62
CA ILE A 138 2.69 -8.43 -15.51
C ILE A 138 3.04 -7.48 -14.36
N ILE A 139 4.29 -7.46 -13.94
CA ILE A 139 4.74 -6.59 -12.84
C ILE A 139 4.50 -5.12 -13.17
N LYS A 140 4.77 -4.69 -14.40
CA LYS A 140 4.51 -3.31 -14.85
C LYS A 140 3.03 -2.96 -14.77
N GLN A 141 2.15 -3.89 -15.15
CA GLN A 141 0.70 -3.69 -15.04
C GLN A 141 0.27 -3.57 -13.57
N ILE A 142 0.72 -4.49 -12.71
CA ILE A 142 0.44 -4.43 -11.26
C ILE A 142 0.88 -3.08 -10.66
N ILE A 143 2.09 -2.62 -10.99
CA ILE A 143 2.59 -1.34 -10.49
C ILE A 143 1.72 -0.17 -10.98
N ASN A 144 1.34 -0.15 -12.24
CA ASN A 144 0.46 0.90 -12.78
C ASN A 144 -0.90 0.94 -12.07
N GLU A 145 -1.49 -0.21 -11.77
CA GLU A 145 -2.74 -0.31 -11.02
C GLU A 145 -2.58 0.15 -9.56
N LEU A 146 -1.47 -0.21 -8.91
CA LEU A 146 -1.25 0.11 -7.50
C LEU A 146 -0.86 1.57 -7.27
N VAL A 147 0.06 2.13 -8.10
CA VAL A 147 0.68 3.45 -7.86
C VAL A 147 0.67 4.41 -9.05
N GLY A 148 0.10 4.02 -10.19
CA GLY A 148 -0.04 4.87 -11.39
C GLY A 148 -1.04 6.01 -11.21
N ALA A 149 -1.29 6.77 -12.27
CA ALA A 149 -2.28 7.83 -12.27
C ALA A 149 -3.68 7.28 -12.00
N GLY A 150 -4.34 7.77 -10.94
CA GLY A 150 -5.65 7.25 -10.50
C GLY A 150 -5.59 5.88 -9.83
N ALA A 151 -4.44 5.52 -9.31
CA ALA A 151 -4.15 4.24 -8.69
C ALA A 151 -5.05 3.90 -7.49
N VAL A 152 -5.17 2.61 -7.24
CA VAL A 152 -5.98 2.06 -6.15
C VAL A 152 -5.51 2.57 -4.79
N LEU A 153 -4.19 2.60 -4.54
CA LEU A 153 -3.62 3.10 -3.28
C LEU A 153 -3.98 4.57 -3.03
N SER A 154 -3.84 5.44 -4.04
CA SER A 154 -4.18 6.87 -3.89
C SER A 154 -5.66 7.08 -3.60
N LYS A 155 -6.55 6.32 -4.25
CA LYS A 155 -7.99 6.38 -4.01
C LYS A 155 -8.35 5.94 -2.59
N ASP A 156 -7.77 4.84 -2.11
CA ASP A 156 -8.05 4.32 -0.79
C ASP A 156 -7.52 5.25 0.31
N ILE A 157 -6.30 5.77 0.15
CA ILE A 157 -5.71 6.75 1.07
C ILE A 157 -6.60 8.01 1.16
N ASN A 158 -6.99 8.59 0.02
CA ASN A 158 -7.86 9.76 -0.02
C ASN A 158 -9.23 9.48 0.63
N LYS A 159 -9.80 8.29 0.43
CA LYS A 159 -11.05 7.89 1.08
C LYS A 159 -10.89 7.82 2.60
N LYS A 160 -9.79 7.25 3.10
CA LYS A 160 -9.50 7.18 4.55
C LYS A 160 -9.31 8.56 5.17
N ILE A 161 -8.61 9.48 4.49
CA ILE A 161 -8.45 10.87 4.94
C ILE A 161 -9.82 11.57 5.00
N ALA A 162 -10.64 11.44 3.98
CA ALA A 162 -11.97 12.06 3.95
C ALA A 162 -12.89 11.54 5.06
N SER A 163 -12.85 10.24 5.37
CA SER A 163 -13.65 9.66 6.45
C SER A 163 -13.19 10.12 7.84
N SER A 164 -11.87 10.24 8.07
CA SER A 164 -11.33 10.69 9.35
C SER A 164 -11.65 12.17 9.65
N SER A 165 -11.67 13.02 8.62
CA SER A 165 -12.02 14.44 8.79
C SER A 165 -13.50 14.67 9.06
N THR A 166 -14.38 13.75 8.69
CA THR A 166 -15.83 13.86 8.94
C THR A 166 -16.18 13.49 10.40
N ASP A 167 -15.45 12.58 11.01
CA ASP A 167 -15.64 12.18 12.40
C ASP A 167 -15.25 13.29 13.39
N ASP A 168 -14.22 14.09 13.08
CA ASP A 168 -13.81 15.24 13.90
C ASP A 168 -14.84 16.38 13.89
N ILE A 169 -15.55 16.59 12.79
CA ILE A 169 -16.57 17.65 12.68
C ILE A 169 -17.85 17.28 13.43
N SER A 170 -18.24 16.00 13.48
CA SER A 170 -19.42 15.57 14.20
C SER A 170 -19.24 15.65 15.72
N CYS A 171 -18.02 15.54 16.22
CA CYS A 171 -17.72 15.72 17.64
C CYS A 171 -17.85 17.19 18.12
N LEU A 172 -17.60 18.17 17.23
CA LEU A 172 -17.70 19.59 17.55
C LEU A 172 -19.13 20.14 17.56
N LEU A 173 -20.08 19.46 16.91
CA LEU A 173 -21.48 19.91 16.85
C LEU A 173 -22.33 19.45 18.05
N TYR A 174 -21.81 18.60 18.93
CA TYR A 174 -22.56 18.06 20.10
C TYR A 174 -22.20 18.73 21.42
N THR A 175 -21.35 19.75 21.44
CA THR A 175 -21.00 20.52 22.64
C THR A 175 -21.41 21.98 22.50
N SER A 176 -22.70 22.25 22.43
CA SER A 176 -23.24 23.59 22.71
C SER A 176 -24.38 23.47 23.69
N PRO A 177 -24.31 24.20 24.84
CA PRO A 177 -25.31 24.17 25.87
C PRO A 177 -26.64 24.82 25.47
#